data_970639165130e12df4147ef8fed0a44d
#
_entry.id   970639165130e12df4147ef8fed0a44d
#
_cell.length_a   1.000
_cell.length_b   1.000
_cell.length_c   1.000
_cell.angle_alpha   90.00
_cell.angle_beta   90.00
_cell.angle_gamma   90.00
#
_symmetry.space_group_name_H-M   'P 1'
#
loop_
_entity.id
_entity.type
_entity.pdbx_description
1 polymer ?
#
loop_
_entity_poly.entity_id
_entity_poly.type
_entity_poly.pdbx_seq_one_letter_code
_entity_poly.pdbx_strand_id
1 'polypeptide(L)'
;MNLAWKEIKFYKFRYILIMLIIFLLGSMVLFINGLAQGLARENVSFLNNQNAQTYIIEKMKEPKIEKSQLDSNQQNKIEDIINQQATHLGPQTLKLKQQDQDILTFSTSKEDRPSLKEGRYPNHSYEVAINDKLTGQDVKKGDMIKFKGHKEAYKVSGIIEDTMYSHSSMVMMNHSDFKALNKNYSTFYPVKELSKKDKNRINDISNVTIVSEKTLTDNIASYQAEQMPLNLMIISLFVITAIVLSAFFYVMTIQKISQIGILKAVGIKTRHLLSSLIIEIILTTMVGVILATVLILILSLIMPVTMPFYLGYGTILLMIVIFLIVGFIGALLSFIKVVKVDPIDAIGGME
;
A
#
# COMPACT_ATOMS: atom_id res chain seq x y z
N MET A 1 10.89 34.82 8.22
CA MET A 1 9.45 34.54 8.17
C MET A 1 8.59 35.70 7.67
N ASN A 2 8.82 36.94 8.14
CA ASN A 2 7.99 38.09 7.71
C ASN A 2 8.07 38.45 6.20
N LEU A 3 9.23 38.30 5.55
CA LEU A 3 9.40 38.64 4.14
C LEU A 3 8.66 37.65 3.24
N ALA A 4 8.88 36.33 3.43
CA ALA A 4 8.21 35.28 2.67
C ALA A 4 6.67 35.38 2.74
N TRP A 5 6.12 35.62 3.93
CA TRP A 5 4.67 35.77 4.10
C TRP A 5 4.09 37.01 3.40
N LYS A 6 4.82 38.15 3.47
CA LYS A 6 4.42 39.37 2.77
C LYS A 6 4.44 39.19 1.26
N GLU A 7 5.43 38.49 0.72
CA GLU A 7 5.53 38.19 -0.71
C GLU A 7 4.41 37.26 -1.18
N ILE A 8 4.12 36.17 -0.43
CA ILE A 8 3.00 35.28 -0.75
C ILE A 8 1.68 36.05 -0.80
N LYS A 9 1.45 36.95 0.16
CA LYS A 9 0.25 37.78 0.21
C LYS A 9 0.15 38.79 -0.93
N PHE A 10 1.27 39.39 -1.32
CA PHE A 10 1.33 40.38 -2.38
C PHE A 10 1.11 39.76 -3.76
N TYR A 11 1.77 38.63 -4.03
CA TYR A 11 1.68 37.91 -5.31
C TYR A 11 0.72 36.70 -5.23
N LYS A 12 -0.39 36.82 -4.49
CA LYS A 12 -1.31 35.71 -4.15
C LYS A 12 -1.72 34.85 -5.35
N PHE A 13 -2.05 35.43 -6.50
CA PHE A 13 -2.49 34.68 -7.68
C PHE A 13 -1.40 33.73 -8.21
N ARG A 14 -0.14 34.14 -8.19
CA ARG A 14 0.99 33.32 -8.60
C ARG A 14 1.18 32.12 -7.65
N TYR A 15 1.17 32.38 -6.35
CA TYR A 15 1.30 31.31 -5.36
C TYR A 15 0.09 30.37 -5.35
N ILE A 16 -1.12 30.89 -5.55
CA ILE A 16 -2.32 30.04 -5.69
C ILE A 16 -2.19 29.12 -6.91
N LEU A 17 -1.69 29.62 -8.04
CA LEU A 17 -1.47 28.80 -9.24
C LEU A 17 -0.46 27.67 -8.98
N ILE A 18 0.67 27.97 -8.31
CA ILE A 18 1.67 26.96 -7.95
C ILE A 18 1.08 25.94 -6.96
N MET A 19 0.37 26.40 -5.92
CA MET A 19 -0.32 25.52 -4.97
C MET A 19 -1.34 24.62 -5.68
N LEU A 20 -2.08 25.14 -6.66
CA LEU A 20 -3.03 24.36 -7.46
C LEU A 20 -2.31 23.27 -8.28
N ILE A 21 -1.18 23.58 -8.89
CA ILE A 21 -0.39 22.59 -9.65
C ILE A 21 0.13 21.50 -8.70
N ILE A 22 0.68 21.89 -7.54
CA ILE A 22 1.15 20.92 -6.54
C ILE A 22 0.00 20.07 -6.01
N PHE A 23 -1.16 20.69 -5.77
CA PHE A 23 -2.37 19.99 -5.37
C PHE A 23 -2.81 18.95 -6.41
N LEU A 24 -2.87 19.30 -7.70
CA LEU A 24 -3.28 18.38 -8.75
C LEU A 24 -2.28 17.22 -8.93
N LEU A 25 -0.98 17.54 -9.03
CA LEU A 25 0.07 16.52 -9.16
C LEU A 25 0.14 15.64 -7.91
N GLY A 26 0.07 16.24 -6.72
CA GLY A 26 0.04 15.52 -5.45
C GLY A 26 -1.16 14.60 -5.33
N SER A 27 -2.34 15.07 -5.72
CA SER A 27 -3.56 14.24 -5.73
C SER A 27 -3.43 13.05 -6.66
N MET A 28 -2.85 13.24 -7.85
CA MET A 28 -2.63 12.18 -8.82
C MET A 28 -1.64 11.13 -8.30
N VAL A 29 -0.51 11.58 -7.72
CA VAL A 29 0.49 10.66 -7.14
C VAL A 29 -0.10 9.87 -5.98
N LEU A 30 -0.80 10.53 -5.04
CA LEU A 30 -1.43 9.88 -3.90
C LEU A 30 -2.53 8.90 -4.33
N PHE A 31 -3.32 9.23 -5.34
CA PHE A 31 -4.36 8.37 -5.87
C PHE A 31 -3.79 7.09 -6.50
N ILE A 32 -2.81 7.23 -7.40
CA ILE A 32 -2.16 6.07 -8.04
C ILE A 32 -1.44 5.20 -7.00
N ASN A 33 -0.80 5.82 -6.01
CA ASN A 33 -0.16 5.07 -4.92
C ASN A 33 -1.18 4.33 -4.06
N GLY A 34 -2.33 4.96 -3.75
CA GLY A 34 -3.43 4.32 -3.03
C GLY A 34 -4.00 3.10 -3.77
N LEU A 35 -4.16 3.20 -5.10
CA LEU A 35 -4.54 2.07 -5.94
C LEU A 35 -3.48 0.97 -5.95
N ALA A 36 -2.20 1.33 -6.11
CA ALA A 36 -1.11 0.36 -6.11
C ALA A 36 -1.04 -0.44 -4.80
N GLN A 37 -1.21 0.24 -3.65
CA GLN A 37 -1.25 -0.43 -2.36
C GLN A 37 -2.52 -1.26 -2.16
N GLY A 38 -3.66 -0.78 -2.62
CA GLY A 38 -4.91 -1.52 -2.58
C GLY A 38 -4.83 -2.83 -3.37
N LEU A 39 -4.35 -2.78 -4.62
CA LEU A 39 -4.11 -3.95 -5.46
C LEU A 39 -3.05 -4.90 -4.86
N ALA A 40 -1.98 -4.35 -4.29
CA ALA A 40 -1.00 -5.15 -3.56
C ALA A 40 -1.66 -5.95 -2.43
N ARG A 41 -2.52 -5.29 -1.61
CA ARG A 41 -3.23 -5.95 -0.51
C ARG A 41 -4.18 -7.04 -0.99
N GLU A 42 -4.89 -6.84 -2.10
CA GLU A 42 -5.73 -7.88 -2.69
C GLU A 42 -4.95 -9.13 -3.11
N ASN A 43 -3.68 -8.98 -3.42
CA ASN A 43 -2.82 -10.12 -3.75
C ASN A 43 -2.24 -10.81 -2.52
N VAL A 44 -1.89 -10.06 -1.47
CA VAL A 44 -1.01 -10.59 -0.40
C VAL A 44 -1.52 -10.40 1.02
N SER A 45 -2.70 -9.79 1.25
CA SER A 45 -3.16 -9.49 2.60
C SER A 45 -3.35 -10.74 3.46
N PHE A 46 -3.67 -11.87 2.88
CA PHE A 46 -3.70 -13.15 3.59
C PHE A 46 -2.34 -13.52 4.18
N LEU A 47 -1.25 -13.36 3.42
CA LEU A 47 0.11 -13.63 3.91
C LEU A 47 0.51 -12.63 5.00
N ASN A 48 0.26 -11.35 4.76
CA ASN A 48 0.61 -10.27 5.70
C ASN A 48 -0.16 -10.36 7.03
N ASN A 49 -1.36 -10.91 7.03
CA ASN A 49 -2.21 -11.04 8.21
C ASN A 49 -1.87 -12.28 9.05
N GLN A 50 -1.06 -13.21 8.51
CA GLN A 50 -0.51 -14.30 9.28
C GLN A 50 0.71 -13.81 10.04
N ASN A 51 0.80 -14.13 11.32
CA ASN A 51 1.94 -13.70 12.16
C ASN A 51 3.20 -14.52 11.85
N ALA A 52 3.58 -14.57 10.55
CA ALA A 52 4.62 -15.43 10.01
C ALA A 52 5.68 -14.64 9.24
N GLN A 53 6.94 -15.02 9.37
CA GLN A 53 8.04 -14.52 8.54
C GLN A 53 8.49 -15.55 7.50
N THR A 54 8.21 -16.81 7.78
CA THR A 54 8.57 -17.95 6.93
C THR A 54 7.43 -18.95 6.82
N TYR A 55 7.45 -19.69 5.73
CA TYR A 55 6.42 -20.69 5.41
C TYR A 55 7.10 -22.01 5.09
N ILE A 56 6.58 -23.10 5.67
CA ILE A 56 7.00 -24.47 5.34
C ILE A 56 6.01 -24.96 4.30
N ILE A 57 6.51 -25.30 3.12
CA ILE A 57 5.73 -25.75 1.97
C ILE A 57 6.39 -26.94 1.30
N GLU A 58 5.68 -27.59 0.38
CA GLU A 58 6.27 -28.53 -0.55
C GLU A 58 7.36 -27.85 -1.40
N LYS A 59 8.47 -28.57 -1.64
CA LYS A 59 9.58 -28.08 -2.45
C LYS A 59 9.19 -28.04 -3.92
N MET A 60 9.19 -26.85 -4.51
CA MET A 60 8.89 -26.62 -5.92
C MET A 60 9.78 -25.53 -6.51
N LYS A 61 9.87 -25.47 -7.84
CA LYS A 61 10.69 -24.47 -8.55
C LYS A 61 10.21 -23.05 -8.33
N GLU A 62 8.89 -22.85 -8.36
CA GLU A 62 8.22 -21.59 -8.07
C GLU A 62 7.37 -21.78 -6.81
N PRO A 63 7.84 -21.33 -5.62
CA PRO A 63 7.12 -21.48 -4.37
C PRO A 63 5.76 -20.79 -4.39
N LYS A 64 4.68 -21.57 -4.18
CA LYS A 64 3.29 -21.11 -4.15
C LYS A 64 2.50 -21.88 -3.12
N ILE A 65 1.82 -21.17 -2.21
CA ILE A 65 1.04 -21.83 -1.15
C ILE A 65 -0.14 -22.64 -1.69
N GLU A 66 -0.79 -22.14 -2.76
CA GLU A 66 -1.94 -22.77 -3.38
C GLU A 66 -1.60 -24.08 -4.12
N LYS A 67 -0.32 -24.38 -4.32
CA LYS A 67 0.16 -25.60 -4.96
C LYS A 67 0.84 -26.58 -4.00
N SER A 68 1.05 -26.20 -2.75
CA SER A 68 1.74 -27.01 -1.76
C SER A 68 0.89 -28.19 -1.31
N GLN A 69 1.32 -29.42 -1.62
CA GLN A 69 0.67 -30.66 -1.25
C GLN A 69 1.58 -31.48 -0.34
N LEU A 70 1.49 -31.23 0.97
CA LEU A 70 2.22 -32.00 1.98
C LEU A 70 1.43 -33.25 2.34
N ASP A 71 2.07 -34.41 2.22
CA ASP A 71 1.45 -35.68 2.62
C ASP A 71 1.32 -35.83 4.15
N SER A 72 0.53 -36.81 4.62
CA SER A 72 0.29 -37.00 6.06
C SER A 72 1.56 -37.30 6.86
N ASN A 73 2.56 -37.96 6.26
CA ASN A 73 3.82 -38.26 6.94
C ASN A 73 4.68 -37.00 7.10
N GLN A 74 4.72 -36.16 6.05
CA GLN A 74 5.40 -34.85 6.10
C GLN A 74 4.71 -33.93 7.12
N GLN A 75 3.36 -33.86 7.11
CA GLN A 75 2.60 -33.06 8.07
C GLN A 75 2.91 -33.50 9.51
N ASN A 76 2.82 -34.78 9.84
CA ASN A 76 3.12 -35.28 11.19
C ASN A 76 4.54 -34.93 11.64
N LYS A 77 5.55 -35.10 10.76
CA LYS A 77 6.93 -34.73 11.09
C LYS A 77 7.12 -33.24 11.32
N ILE A 78 6.44 -32.39 10.53
CA ILE A 78 6.51 -30.95 10.70
C ILE A 78 5.82 -30.55 12.02
N GLU A 79 4.62 -31.06 12.29
CA GLU A 79 3.86 -30.77 13.51
C GLU A 79 4.59 -31.21 14.78
N ASP A 80 5.30 -32.34 14.75
CA ASP A 80 6.18 -32.80 15.84
C ASP A 80 7.38 -31.87 16.09
N ILE A 81 7.80 -31.10 15.08
CA ILE A 81 8.93 -30.15 15.21
C ILE A 81 8.45 -28.80 15.72
N ILE A 82 7.36 -28.26 15.15
CA ILE A 82 6.92 -26.89 15.39
C ILE A 82 5.75 -26.78 16.38
N ASN A 83 5.12 -27.90 16.76
CA ASN A 83 3.92 -27.97 17.62
C ASN A 83 2.79 -27.06 17.16
N GLN A 84 2.54 -26.99 15.87
CA GLN A 84 1.54 -26.13 15.25
C GLN A 84 0.76 -26.90 14.18
N GLN A 85 -0.55 -26.68 14.08
CA GLN A 85 -1.40 -27.30 13.06
C GLN A 85 -1.22 -26.64 11.71
N ALA A 86 -1.40 -27.42 10.64
CA ALA A 86 -1.33 -26.92 9.27
C ALA A 86 -2.42 -25.89 8.96
N THR A 87 -2.07 -24.94 8.11
CA THR A 87 -3.04 -24.11 7.38
C THR A 87 -3.38 -24.80 6.07
N HIS A 88 -4.68 -24.90 5.79
CA HIS A 88 -5.22 -25.48 4.56
C HIS A 88 -5.90 -24.41 3.72
N LEU A 89 -5.77 -24.50 2.40
CA LEU A 89 -6.35 -23.56 1.44
C LEU A 89 -7.01 -24.35 0.30
N GLY A 90 -8.28 -24.03 -0.01
CA GLY A 90 -9.03 -24.71 -1.07
C GLY A 90 -9.89 -23.75 -1.89
N PRO A 91 -9.94 -23.90 -3.23
CA PRO A 91 -10.79 -23.07 -4.08
C PRO A 91 -12.25 -23.51 -3.97
N GLN A 92 -13.14 -22.54 -3.91
CA GLN A 92 -14.58 -22.74 -3.92
C GLN A 92 -15.29 -21.64 -4.72
N THR A 93 -16.53 -21.89 -5.14
CA THR A 93 -17.38 -20.87 -5.73
C THR A 93 -18.54 -20.57 -4.80
N LEU A 94 -18.65 -19.32 -4.35
CA LEU A 94 -19.74 -18.84 -3.50
C LEU A 94 -20.93 -18.46 -4.37
N LYS A 95 -22.13 -18.94 -4.03
CA LYS A 95 -23.38 -18.54 -4.66
C LYS A 95 -23.87 -17.22 -4.08
N LEU A 96 -23.91 -16.19 -4.88
CA LEU A 96 -24.45 -14.88 -4.54
C LEU A 96 -25.74 -14.60 -5.32
N LYS A 97 -26.50 -13.60 -4.88
CA LYS A 97 -27.79 -13.23 -5.51
C LYS A 97 -27.63 -12.73 -6.95
N GLN A 98 -26.55 -12.01 -7.23
CA GLN A 98 -26.31 -11.37 -8.54
C GLN A 98 -25.43 -12.22 -9.44
N GLN A 99 -24.35 -12.77 -8.91
CA GLN A 99 -23.36 -13.52 -9.67
C GLN A 99 -22.60 -14.47 -8.75
N ASP A 100 -22.32 -15.70 -9.21
CA ASP A 100 -21.41 -16.61 -8.52
C ASP A 100 -19.99 -16.00 -8.46
N GLN A 101 -19.31 -16.15 -7.33
CA GLN A 101 -17.97 -15.63 -7.13
C GLN A 101 -16.99 -16.72 -6.72
N ASP A 102 -15.86 -16.79 -7.40
CA ASP A 102 -14.75 -17.64 -7.00
C ASP A 102 -14.04 -17.04 -5.79
N ILE A 103 -13.81 -17.88 -4.79
CA ILE A 103 -13.22 -17.55 -3.51
C ILE A 103 -12.22 -18.62 -3.09
N LEU A 104 -11.43 -18.32 -2.07
CA LEU A 104 -10.63 -19.31 -1.38
C LEU A 104 -11.17 -19.55 0.03
N THR A 105 -11.43 -20.82 0.35
CA THR A 105 -11.71 -21.21 1.73
C THR A 105 -10.42 -21.60 2.43
N PHE A 106 -10.33 -21.36 3.74
CA PHE A 106 -9.15 -21.75 4.52
C PHE A 106 -9.51 -22.14 5.94
N SER A 107 -8.66 -22.98 6.52
CA SER A 107 -8.66 -23.27 7.95
C SER A 107 -7.23 -23.13 8.48
N THR A 108 -7.05 -22.55 9.66
CA THR A 108 -5.74 -22.27 10.24
C THR A 108 -5.74 -22.47 11.76
N SER A 109 -4.55 -22.51 12.34
CA SER A 109 -4.34 -22.54 13.79
C SER A 109 -4.94 -21.29 14.47
N LYS A 110 -5.10 -21.30 15.79
CA LYS A 110 -5.66 -20.15 16.51
C LYS A 110 -4.75 -18.93 16.46
N GLU A 111 -3.45 -19.17 16.44
CA GLU A 111 -2.40 -18.14 16.45
C GLU A 111 -2.31 -17.37 15.12
N ASP A 112 -2.70 -18.02 14.01
CA ASP A 112 -2.58 -17.48 12.66
C ASP A 112 -3.91 -16.95 12.10
N ARG A 113 -4.92 -16.79 12.95
CA ARG A 113 -6.22 -16.25 12.53
C ARG A 113 -6.11 -14.77 12.21
N PRO A 114 -6.65 -14.33 11.06
CA PRO A 114 -6.73 -12.91 10.75
C PRO A 114 -7.63 -12.18 11.76
N SER A 115 -7.40 -10.89 11.95
CA SER A 115 -8.19 -10.06 12.87
C SER A 115 -9.67 -10.05 12.50
N LEU A 116 -10.54 -10.07 13.52
CA LEU A 116 -11.98 -9.91 13.35
C LEU A 116 -12.36 -8.43 13.31
N LYS A 117 -13.12 -8.05 12.30
CA LYS A 117 -13.77 -6.74 12.23
C LYS A 117 -15.10 -6.75 12.97
N GLU A 118 -15.84 -7.86 12.87
CA GLU A 118 -17.15 -8.02 13.50
C GLU A 118 -17.45 -9.50 13.80
N GLY A 119 -18.22 -9.77 14.85
CA GLY A 119 -18.70 -11.11 15.17
C GLY A 119 -17.69 -11.99 15.89
N ARG A 120 -17.62 -13.26 15.54
CA ARG A 120 -16.74 -14.27 16.15
C ARG A 120 -16.18 -15.24 15.11
N TYR A 121 -15.08 -15.90 15.44
CA TYR A 121 -14.55 -16.99 14.61
C TYR A 121 -15.50 -18.18 14.54
N PRO A 122 -15.49 -18.94 13.43
CA PRO A 122 -16.29 -20.15 13.27
C PRO A 122 -15.81 -21.24 14.24
N ASN A 123 -16.57 -21.48 15.30
CA ASN A 123 -16.27 -22.48 16.32
C ASN A 123 -17.20 -23.70 16.26
N HIS A 124 -18.35 -23.57 15.61
CA HIS A 124 -19.31 -24.67 15.42
C HIS A 124 -19.38 -25.11 13.96
N SER A 125 -19.90 -26.30 13.71
CA SER A 125 -20.12 -26.81 12.36
C SER A 125 -21.08 -25.89 11.59
N TYR A 126 -20.83 -25.75 10.30
CA TYR A 126 -21.58 -24.88 9.38
C TYR A 126 -21.53 -23.40 9.73
N GLU A 127 -20.42 -22.95 10.31
CA GLU A 127 -20.11 -21.54 10.52
C GLU A 127 -18.91 -21.13 9.68
N VAL A 128 -18.94 -19.87 9.23
CA VAL A 128 -17.83 -19.26 8.47
C VAL A 128 -17.58 -17.83 8.91
N ALA A 129 -16.35 -17.35 8.75
CA ALA A 129 -16.03 -15.93 8.80
C ALA A 129 -15.60 -15.49 7.41
N ILE A 130 -16.21 -14.43 6.90
CA ILE A 130 -15.98 -13.93 5.54
C ILE A 130 -15.07 -12.72 5.52
N ASN A 131 -14.35 -12.53 4.43
CA ASN A 131 -13.62 -11.28 4.16
C ASN A 131 -14.60 -10.10 4.09
N ASP A 132 -14.23 -8.95 4.63
CA ASP A 132 -15.06 -7.75 4.66
C ASP A 132 -15.45 -7.24 3.26
N LYS A 133 -14.67 -7.48 2.21
CA LYS A 133 -15.05 -7.16 0.83
C LYS A 133 -16.31 -7.87 0.34
N LEU A 134 -16.61 -9.05 0.85
CA LEU A 134 -17.86 -9.75 0.54
C LEU A 134 -19.10 -9.02 1.10
N THR A 135 -18.92 -8.13 2.09
CA THR A 135 -20.02 -7.28 2.58
C THR A 135 -20.50 -6.28 1.52
N GLY A 136 -19.61 -5.85 0.64
CA GLY A 136 -19.94 -5.01 -0.53
C GLY A 136 -20.79 -5.73 -1.59
N GLN A 137 -20.97 -7.05 -1.45
CA GLN A 137 -21.82 -7.90 -2.31
C GLN A 137 -23.08 -8.38 -1.58
N ASP A 138 -23.56 -7.61 -0.62
CA ASP A 138 -24.76 -7.89 0.18
C ASP A 138 -24.68 -9.14 1.08
N VAL A 139 -23.49 -9.63 1.42
CA VAL A 139 -23.33 -10.71 2.41
C VAL A 139 -23.03 -10.08 3.78
N LYS A 140 -23.90 -10.37 4.77
CA LYS A 140 -23.79 -9.80 6.12
C LYS A 140 -23.61 -10.88 7.18
N LYS A 141 -23.13 -10.46 8.34
CA LYS A 141 -23.10 -11.33 9.52
C LYS A 141 -24.52 -11.82 9.83
N GLY A 142 -24.66 -13.13 10.05
CA GLY A 142 -25.93 -13.81 10.29
C GLY A 142 -26.55 -14.45 9.05
N ASP A 143 -26.13 -14.05 7.86
CA ASP A 143 -26.64 -14.63 6.61
C ASP A 143 -26.23 -16.09 6.44
N MET A 144 -27.02 -16.81 5.66
CA MET A 144 -26.73 -18.17 5.23
C MET A 144 -26.19 -18.15 3.81
N ILE A 145 -24.95 -18.63 3.65
CA ILE A 145 -24.28 -18.73 2.34
C ILE A 145 -24.18 -20.17 1.88
N LYS A 146 -24.10 -20.39 0.58
CA LYS A 146 -23.96 -21.72 -0.04
C LYS A 146 -22.81 -21.74 -1.02
N PHE A 147 -22.09 -22.84 -1.05
CA PHE A 147 -21.08 -23.10 -2.07
C PHE A 147 -21.67 -23.88 -3.24
N LYS A 148 -21.18 -23.60 -4.44
CA LYS A 148 -21.64 -24.28 -5.67
C LYS A 148 -21.30 -25.77 -5.62
N GLY A 149 -22.27 -26.60 -5.94
CA GLY A 149 -22.12 -28.08 -5.88
C GLY A 149 -22.34 -28.71 -4.50
N HIS A 150 -22.57 -27.90 -3.46
CA HIS A 150 -22.83 -28.36 -2.10
C HIS A 150 -24.27 -28.04 -1.68
N LYS A 151 -24.88 -28.94 -0.87
CA LYS A 151 -26.26 -28.79 -0.38
C LYS A 151 -26.33 -27.98 0.90
N GLU A 152 -25.27 -28.04 1.70
CA GLU A 152 -25.16 -27.43 3.02
C GLU A 152 -25.12 -25.91 2.91
N ALA A 153 -25.74 -25.25 3.86
CA ALA A 153 -25.67 -23.81 4.03
C ALA A 153 -24.82 -23.48 5.27
N TYR A 154 -23.99 -22.46 5.16
CA TYR A 154 -23.08 -22.02 6.22
C TYR A 154 -23.51 -20.67 6.75
N LYS A 155 -23.56 -20.51 8.07
CA LYS A 155 -23.91 -19.26 8.73
C LYS A 155 -22.67 -18.36 8.83
N VAL A 156 -22.78 -17.11 8.41
CA VAL A 156 -21.75 -16.10 8.60
C VAL A 156 -21.69 -15.70 10.06
N SER A 157 -20.72 -16.21 10.82
CA SER A 157 -20.53 -15.96 12.24
C SER A 157 -19.67 -14.71 12.52
N GLY A 158 -18.85 -14.32 11.57
CA GLY A 158 -17.96 -13.15 11.68
C GLY A 158 -17.51 -12.59 10.34
N ILE A 159 -16.94 -11.42 10.42
CA ILE A 159 -16.30 -10.71 9.30
C ILE A 159 -14.85 -10.51 9.70
N ILE A 160 -13.91 -11.02 8.89
CA ILE A 160 -12.47 -10.85 9.07
C ILE A 160 -12.01 -9.63 8.25
N GLU A 161 -11.00 -8.93 8.78
CA GLU A 161 -10.39 -7.80 8.09
C GLU A 161 -9.74 -8.29 6.79
N ASP A 162 -9.70 -7.40 5.81
CA ASP A 162 -9.04 -7.47 4.51
C ASP A 162 -8.10 -8.69 4.34
N THR A 163 -8.68 -9.83 4.01
CA THR A 163 -7.96 -11.09 3.88
C THR A 163 -8.21 -11.64 2.48
N MET A 164 -7.25 -11.43 1.59
CA MET A 164 -7.30 -11.81 0.18
C MET A 164 -5.99 -12.46 -0.25
N TYR A 165 -6.06 -13.32 -1.22
CA TYR A 165 -4.91 -13.94 -1.88
C TYR A 165 -5.15 -14.04 -3.39
N SER A 166 -4.24 -13.47 -4.19
CA SER A 166 -4.33 -13.44 -5.66
C SER A 166 -5.72 -12.97 -6.14
N HIS A 167 -6.20 -11.82 -5.62
CA HIS A 167 -7.52 -11.20 -5.86
C HIS A 167 -8.74 -12.03 -5.43
N SER A 168 -8.54 -13.18 -4.81
CA SER A 168 -9.65 -13.99 -4.31
C SER A 168 -9.98 -13.61 -2.87
N SER A 169 -11.26 -13.31 -2.62
CA SER A 169 -11.77 -13.14 -1.26
C SER A 169 -11.67 -14.45 -0.49
N MET A 170 -11.30 -14.36 0.78
CA MET A 170 -11.11 -15.55 1.60
C MET A 170 -12.23 -15.76 2.60
N VAL A 171 -12.59 -17.03 2.81
CA VAL A 171 -13.60 -17.47 3.76
C VAL A 171 -12.98 -18.46 4.72
N MET A 172 -12.93 -18.09 5.99
CA MET A 172 -12.42 -18.93 7.07
C MET A 172 -13.50 -19.87 7.58
N MET A 173 -13.15 -21.12 7.81
CA MET A 173 -13.99 -22.13 8.45
C MET A 173 -13.21 -22.99 9.43
N ASN A 174 -13.91 -23.76 10.24
CA ASN A 174 -13.25 -24.73 11.10
C ASN A 174 -12.65 -25.89 10.26
N HIS A 175 -11.71 -26.61 10.84
CA HIS A 175 -10.95 -27.65 10.12
C HIS A 175 -11.79 -28.82 9.62
N SER A 176 -12.83 -29.23 10.39
CA SER A 176 -13.72 -30.35 10.01
C SER A 176 -14.58 -29.98 8.81
N ASP A 177 -15.19 -28.80 8.82
CA ASP A 177 -16.03 -28.32 7.72
C ASP A 177 -15.17 -28.05 6.47
N PHE A 178 -13.97 -27.53 6.65
CA PHE A 178 -13.01 -27.33 5.55
C PHE A 178 -12.71 -28.63 4.81
N LYS A 179 -12.35 -29.71 5.55
CA LYS A 179 -12.06 -31.02 4.95
C LYS A 179 -13.29 -31.68 4.32
N ALA A 180 -14.47 -31.45 4.89
CA ALA A 180 -15.72 -31.95 4.31
C ALA A 180 -16.09 -31.23 3.00
N LEU A 181 -15.81 -29.93 2.90
CA LEU A 181 -16.09 -29.10 1.74
C LEU A 181 -15.08 -29.30 0.60
N ASN A 182 -13.78 -29.43 0.93
CA ASN A 182 -12.69 -29.44 -0.04
C ASN A 182 -12.09 -30.85 -0.20
N LYS A 183 -12.23 -31.44 -1.39
CA LYS A 183 -11.57 -32.72 -1.73
C LYS A 183 -10.10 -32.53 -2.09
N ASN A 184 -9.78 -31.44 -2.79
CA ASN A 184 -8.43 -31.07 -3.17
C ASN A 184 -8.10 -29.72 -2.52
N TYR A 185 -7.03 -29.67 -1.76
CA TYR A 185 -6.59 -28.46 -1.06
C TYR A 185 -5.08 -28.45 -0.90
N SER A 186 -4.52 -27.28 -0.74
CA SER A 186 -3.11 -27.11 -0.40
C SER A 186 -2.92 -27.06 1.12
N THR A 187 -1.71 -27.43 1.55
CA THR A 187 -1.30 -27.49 2.95
C THR A 187 0.05 -26.83 3.13
N PHE A 188 0.14 -25.96 4.13
CA PHE A 188 1.39 -25.25 4.46
C PHE A 188 1.38 -24.82 5.93
N TYR A 189 2.53 -24.37 6.44
CA TYR A 189 2.66 -23.91 7.82
C TYR A 189 3.25 -22.49 7.83
N PRO A 190 2.49 -21.47 8.23
CA PRO A 190 3.04 -20.17 8.55
C PRO A 190 3.82 -20.24 9.86
N VAL A 191 5.03 -19.72 9.92
CA VAL A 191 5.87 -19.77 11.13
C VAL A 191 6.54 -18.44 11.38
N LYS A 192 6.40 -17.92 12.60
CA LYS A 192 6.98 -16.63 12.97
C LYS A 192 8.49 -16.70 13.08
N GLU A 193 8.99 -17.65 13.85
CA GLU A 193 10.44 -17.85 14.06
C GLU A 193 10.75 -19.35 14.14
N LEU A 194 11.84 -19.74 13.51
CA LEU A 194 12.37 -21.10 13.59
C LEU A 194 13.79 -21.06 14.15
N SER A 195 14.06 -21.91 15.14
CA SER A 195 15.43 -22.12 15.61
C SER A 195 16.30 -22.72 14.50
N LYS A 196 17.62 -22.53 14.57
CA LYS A 196 18.54 -23.16 13.62
C LYS A 196 18.40 -24.68 13.60
N LYS A 197 18.15 -25.29 14.76
CA LYS A 197 17.95 -26.74 14.91
C LYS A 197 16.69 -27.19 14.17
N ASP A 198 15.58 -26.48 14.33
CA ASP A 198 14.31 -26.84 13.71
C ASP A 198 14.34 -26.62 12.19
N LYS A 199 15.01 -25.55 11.72
CA LYS A 199 15.28 -25.36 10.28
C LYS A 199 15.99 -26.54 9.66
N ASN A 200 17.04 -27.06 10.32
CA ASN A 200 17.77 -28.22 9.80
C ASN A 200 16.87 -29.47 9.79
N ARG A 201 16.14 -29.75 10.88
CA ARG A 201 15.21 -30.90 10.96
C ARG A 201 14.12 -30.86 9.89
N ILE A 202 13.58 -29.65 9.58
CA ILE A 202 12.56 -29.48 8.53
C ILE A 202 13.19 -29.69 7.15
N ASN A 203 14.39 -29.15 6.90
CA ASN A 203 15.08 -29.33 5.63
C ASN A 203 15.52 -30.79 5.36
N ASP A 204 15.63 -31.62 6.41
CA ASP A 204 15.91 -33.05 6.30
C ASP A 204 14.66 -33.86 5.88
N ILE A 205 13.47 -33.26 5.91
CA ILE A 205 12.23 -33.87 5.43
C ILE A 205 12.23 -33.83 3.89
N SER A 206 12.10 -34.98 3.27
CA SER A 206 12.07 -35.07 1.80
C SER A 206 10.95 -34.25 1.19
N ASN A 207 11.25 -33.50 0.13
CA ASN A 207 10.33 -32.68 -0.64
C ASN A 207 9.65 -31.54 0.17
N VAL A 208 10.27 -31.07 1.25
CA VAL A 208 9.83 -29.95 2.07
C VAL A 208 10.86 -28.82 1.97
N THR A 209 10.42 -27.58 2.03
CA THR A 209 11.29 -26.41 2.03
C THR A 209 10.71 -25.29 2.90
N ILE A 210 11.59 -24.43 3.39
CA ILE A 210 11.25 -23.21 4.13
C ILE A 210 11.48 -22.03 3.19
N VAL A 211 10.47 -21.20 3.01
CA VAL A 211 10.54 -20.00 2.17
C VAL A 211 10.13 -18.76 2.96
N SER A 212 10.61 -17.59 2.55
CA SER A 212 10.18 -16.33 3.14
C SER A 212 8.85 -15.87 2.56
N GLU A 213 8.11 -15.06 3.31
CA GLU A 213 6.90 -14.36 2.82
C GLU A 213 7.18 -13.61 1.52
N LYS A 214 8.32 -12.91 1.45
CA LYS A 214 8.73 -12.20 0.24
C LYS A 214 8.86 -13.13 -0.98
N THR A 215 9.44 -14.31 -0.80
CA THR A 215 9.57 -15.30 -1.89
C THR A 215 8.19 -15.75 -2.39
N LEU A 216 7.23 -15.95 -1.49
CA LEU A 216 5.85 -16.29 -1.89
C LEU A 216 5.18 -15.13 -2.64
N THR A 217 5.27 -13.92 -2.10
CA THR A 217 4.74 -12.70 -2.72
C THR A 217 5.30 -12.47 -4.12
N ASP A 218 6.62 -12.64 -4.28
CA ASP A 218 7.31 -12.47 -5.57
C ASP A 218 6.91 -13.56 -6.59
N ASN A 219 6.30 -14.66 -6.18
CA ASN A 219 5.79 -15.72 -7.07
C ASN A 219 4.29 -15.64 -7.34
N ILE A 220 3.57 -14.65 -6.80
CA ILE A 220 2.18 -14.37 -7.20
C ILE A 220 2.18 -13.63 -8.52
N ALA A 221 1.71 -14.29 -9.58
CA ALA A 221 1.78 -13.75 -10.94
C ALA A 221 1.01 -12.42 -11.11
N SER A 222 -0.20 -12.31 -10.51
CA SER A 222 -1.00 -11.09 -10.52
C SER A 222 -0.30 -9.94 -9.81
N TYR A 223 0.32 -10.19 -8.66
CA TYR A 223 1.10 -9.18 -7.92
C TYR A 223 2.23 -8.59 -8.78
N GLN A 224 3.04 -9.45 -9.41
CA GLN A 224 4.14 -9.01 -10.27
C GLN A 224 3.66 -8.22 -11.49
N ALA A 225 2.60 -8.72 -12.15
CA ALA A 225 2.05 -8.08 -13.34
C ALA A 225 1.47 -6.68 -13.07
N GLU A 226 0.97 -6.42 -11.85
CA GLU A 226 0.36 -5.16 -11.47
C GLU A 226 1.35 -4.19 -10.84
N GLN A 227 2.20 -4.66 -9.92
CA GLN A 227 3.09 -3.78 -9.17
C GLN A 227 4.18 -3.15 -10.04
N MET A 228 4.69 -3.87 -11.05
CA MET A 228 5.74 -3.32 -11.92
C MET A 228 5.28 -2.08 -12.71
N PRO A 229 4.18 -2.11 -13.49
CA PRO A 229 3.71 -0.94 -14.21
C PRO A 229 3.25 0.19 -13.28
N LEU A 230 2.60 -0.12 -12.14
CA LEU A 230 2.16 0.89 -11.18
C LEU A 230 3.35 1.63 -10.55
N ASN A 231 4.41 0.91 -10.16
CA ASN A 231 5.63 1.52 -9.64
C ASN A 231 6.31 2.41 -10.69
N LEU A 232 6.36 1.98 -11.96
CA LEU A 232 6.88 2.82 -13.05
C LEU A 232 6.04 4.10 -13.24
N MET A 233 4.72 4.01 -13.15
CA MET A 233 3.82 5.18 -13.21
C MET A 233 4.10 6.13 -12.05
N ILE A 234 4.24 5.65 -10.82
CA ILE A 234 4.52 6.46 -9.63
C ILE A 234 5.88 7.16 -9.78
N ILE A 235 6.92 6.44 -10.19
CA ILE A 235 8.25 7.03 -10.44
C ILE A 235 8.17 8.11 -11.51
N SER A 236 7.50 7.83 -12.64
CA SER A 236 7.33 8.78 -13.74
C SER A 236 6.60 10.06 -13.29
N LEU A 237 5.55 9.91 -12.48
CA LEU A 237 4.82 11.05 -11.90
C LEU A 237 5.70 11.90 -10.98
N PHE A 238 6.56 11.28 -10.17
CA PHE A 238 7.52 12.03 -9.35
C PHE A 238 8.55 12.78 -10.21
N VAL A 239 9.07 12.16 -11.26
CA VAL A 239 10.00 12.82 -12.19
C VAL A 239 9.33 14.02 -12.87
N ILE A 240 8.11 13.82 -13.40
CA ILE A 240 7.33 14.91 -14.00
C ILE A 240 7.10 16.03 -12.99
N THR A 241 6.68 15.69 -11.77
CA THR A 241 6.47 16.65 -10.68
C THR A 241 7.74 17.45 -10.37
N ALA A 242 8.90 16.77 -10.29
CA ALA A 242 10.17 17.40 -10.04
C ALA A 242 10.54 18.42 -11.13
N ILE A 243 10.36 18.03 -12.42
CA ILE A 243 10.63 18.91 -13.56
C ILE A 243 9.70 20.13 -13.54
N VAL A 244 8.39 19.89 -13.38
CA VAL A 244 7.38 20.96 -13.39
C VAL A 244 7.60 21.93 -12.24
N LEU A 245 7.77 21.45 -11.00
CA LEU A 245 8.04 22.33 -9.85
C LEU A 245 9.35 23.10 -9.98
N SER A 246 10.40 22.45 -10.47
CA SER A 246 11.70 23.11 -10.71
C SER A 246 11.56 24.22 -11.73
N ALA A 247 10.86 24.01 -12.83
CA ALA A 247 10.61 25.02 -13.84
C ALA A 247 9.82 26.21 -13.27
N PHE A 248 8.74 25.94 -12.51
CA PHE A 248 7.95 27.01 -11.89
C PHE A 248 8.75 27.84 -10.88
N PHE A 249 9.49 27.20 -9.98
CA PHE A 249 10.30 27.90 -9.01
C PHE A 249 11.44 28.68 -9.66
N TYR A 250 12.03 28.15 -10.72
CA TYR A 250 13.03 28.83 -11.51
C TYR A 250 12.47 30.11 -12.17
N VAL A 251 11.34 29.99 -12.89
CA VAL A 251 10.68 31.14 -13.52
C VAL A 251 10.26 32.20 -12.48
N MET A 252 9.71 31.76 -11.34
CA MET A 252 9.33 32.66 -10.25
C MET A 252 10.54 33.42 -9.70
N THR A 253 11.69 32.75 -9.58
CA THR A 253 12.93 33.38 -9.11
C THR A 253 13.48 34.40 -10.13
N ILE A 254 13.46 34.08 -11.43
CA ILE A 254 13.88 35.03 -12.49
C ILE A 254 13.03 36.29 -12.43
N GLN A 255 11.74 36.21 -12.28
CA GLN A 255 10.86 37.36 -12.20
C GLN A 255 11.11 38.25 -10.95
N LYS A 256 11.82 37.73 -9.95
CA LYS A 256 12.22 38.47 -8.73
C LYS A 256 13.65 39.00 -8.78
N ILE A 257 14.42 38.78 -9.85
CA ILE A 257 15.85 39.15 -9.93
C ILE A 257 16.04 40.63 -9.66
N SER A 258 15.24 41.52 -10.28
CA SER A 258 15.33 42.97 -10.06
C SER A 258 15.06 43.35 -8.60
N GLN A 259 14.04 42.76 -7.96
CA GLN A 259 13.74 43.02 -6.55
C GLN A 259 14.86 42.52 -5.63
N ILE A 260 15.42 41.33 -5.93
CA ILE A 260 16.54 40.76 -5.20
C ILE A 260 17.78 41.66 -5.33
N GLY A 261 18.03 42.20 -6.53
CA GLY A 261 19.13 43.18 -6.78
C GLY A 261 19.00 44.44 -5.92
N ILE A 262 17.78 45.04 -5.90
CA ILE A 262 17.50 46.23 -5.06
C ILE A 262 17.72 45.90 -3.57
N LEU A 263 17.20 44.76 -3.09
CA LEU A 263 17.37 44.35 -1.69
C LEU A 263 18.83 44.09 -1.32
N LYS A 264 19.64 43.56 -2.25
CA LYS A 264 21.10 43.43 -2.07
C LYS A 264 21.78 44.81 -2.04
N ALA A 265 21.40 45.75 -2.91
CA ALA A 265 21.95 47.10 -2.94
C ALA A 265 21.67 47.88 -1.64
N VAL A 266 20.52 47.67 -1.01
CA VAL A 266 20.20 48.23 0.33
C VAL A 266 20.91 47.50 1.47
N GLY A 267 21.71 46.45 1.19
CA GLY A 267 22.55 45.79 2.18
C GLY A 267 21.94 44.52 2.82
N ILE A 268 20.84 44.01 2.30
CA ILE A 268 20.27 42.72 2.79
C ILE A 268 21.20 41.57 2.37
N LYS A 269 21.65 40.80 3.34
CA LYS A 269 22.53 39.64 3.11
C LYS A 269 21.86 38.60 2.24
N THR A 270 22.58 38.08 1.23
CA THR A 270 22.10 37.03 0.32
C THR A 270 21.52 35.81 1.07
N ARG A 271 22.08 35.44 2.23
CA ARG A 271 21.57 34.36 3.08
C ARG A 271 20.09 34.57 3.54
N HIS A 272 19.73 35.82 3.84
CA HIS A 272 18.34 36.13 4.24
C HIS A 272 17.36 36.02 3.06
N LEU A 273 17.78 36.43 1.87
CA LEU A 273 16.99 36.33 0.64
C LEU A 273 16.78 34.87 0.26
N LEU A 274 17.84 34.06 0.36
CA LEU A 274 17.74 32.60 0.11
C LEU A 274 16.88 31.90 1.12
N SER A 275 16.99 32.24 2.40
CA SER A 275 16.10 31.68 3.44
C SER A 275 14.64 32.04 3.20
N SER A 276 14.34 33.27 2.76
CA SER A 276 12.98 33.67 2.40
C SER A 276 12.43 32.80 1.25
N LEU A 277 13.23 32.63 0.19
CA LEU A 277 12.86 31.82 -0.98
C LEU A 277 12.60 30.35 -0.61
N ILE A 278 13.47 29.74 0.21
CA ILE A 278 13.27 28.37 0.69
C ILE A 278 11.98 28.26 1.51
N ILE A 279 11.73 29.21 2.41
CA ILE A 279 10.49 29.24 3.22
C ILE A 279 9.25 29.34 2.33
N GLU A 280 9.26 30.19 1.31
CA GLU A 280 8.17 30.30 0.34
C GLU A 280 7.88 28.97 -0.36
N ILE A 281 8.92 28.31 -0.85
CA ILE A 281 8.83 27.02 -1.54
C ILE A 281 8.28 25.94 -0.61
N ILE A 282 8.82 25.85 0.61
CA ILE A 282 8.34 24.90 1.61
C ILE A 282 6.87 25.14 1.95
N LEU A 283 6.48 26.41 2.21
CA LEU A 283 5.11 26.75 2.56
C LEU A 283 4.13 26.43 1.42
N THR A 284 4.45 26.81 0.19
CA THR A 284 3.60 26.54 -0.97
C THR A 284 3.48 25.06 -1.25
N THR A 285 4.59 24.30 -1.14
CA THR A 285 4.59 22.85 -1.31
C THR A 285 3.77 22.17 -0.22
N MET A 286 3.97 22.54 1.05
CA MET A 286 3.20 21.97 2.16
C MET A 286 1.70 22.20 2.01
N VAL A 287 1.30 23.43 1.70
CA VAL A 287 -0.14 23.72 1.51
C VAL A 287 -0.73 22.90 0.38
N GLY A 288 -0.04 22.83 -0.79
CA GLY A 288 -0.51 22.05 -1.92
C GLY A 288 -0.64 20.55 -1.61
N VAL A 289 0.37 19.97 -0.96
CA VAL A 289 0.38 18.54 -0.59
C VAL A 289 -0.65 18.23 0.51
N ILE A 290 -0.82 19.11 1.51
CA ILE A 290 -1.84 18.91 2.55
C ILE A 290 -3.25 18.92 1.91
N LEU A 291 -3.53 19.87 1.02
CA LEU A 291 -4.82 19.91 0.31
C LEU A 291 -5.04 18.65 -0.54
N ALA A 292 -4.00 18.17 -1.24
CA ALA A 292 -4.04 16.91 -1.99
C ALA A 292 -4.34 15.72 -1.07
N THR A 293 -3.66 15.63 0.07
CA THR A 293 -3.87 14.57 1.05
C THR A 293 -5.30 14.59 1.60
N VAL A 294 -5.81 15.77 1.97
CA VAL A 294 -7.18 15.92 2.46
C VAL A 294 -8.20 15.48 1.40
N LEU A 295 -8.01 15.88 0.14
CA LEU A 295 -8.88 15.45 -0.96
C LEU A 295 -8.89 13.93 -1.08
N ILE A 296 -7.73 13.30 -1.11
CA ILE A 296 -7.62 11.84 -1.29
C ILE A 296 -8.20 11.08 -0.09
N LEU A 297 -8.01 11.59 1.13
CA LEU A 297 -8.65 11.02 2.33
C LEU A 297 -10.18 11.11 2.27
N ILE A 298 -10.72 12.24 1.83
CA ILE A 298 -12.18 12.39 1.63
C ILE A 298 -12.68 11.42 0.57
N LEU A 299 -11.98 11.30 -0.56
CA LEU A 299 -12.32 10.36 -1.62
C LEU A 299 -12.30 8.91 -1.10
N SER A 300 -11.29 8.53 -0.31
CA SER A 300 -11.18 7.18 0.25
C SER A 300 -12.35 6.79 1.17
N LEU A 301 -12.99 7.76 1.83
CA LEU A 301 -14.18 7.51 2.67
C LEU A 301 -15.46 7.28 1.85
N ILE A 302 -15.50 7.78 0.61
CA ILE A 302 -16.68 7.67 -0.29
C ILE A 302 -16.55 6.43 -1.19
N MET A 303 -15.34 5.91 -1.39
CA MET A 303 -15.09 4.75 -2.23
C MET A 303 -15.76 3.50 -1.67
N PRO A 304 -16.39 2.67 -2.53
CA PRO A 304 -16.97 1.40 -2.08
C PRO A 304 -15.87 0.45 -1.59
N VAL A 305 -16.20 -0.41 -0.62
CA VAL A 305 -15.27 -1.40 -0.04
C VAL A 305 -14.69 -2.36 -1.08
N THR A 306 -15.41 -2.57 -2.19
CA THR A 306 -14.95 -3.40 -3.32
C THR A 306 -13.82 -2.77 -4.13
N MET A 307 -13.62 -1.46 -4.04
CA MET A 307 -12.54 -0.79 -4.77
C MET A 307 -11.18 -1.06 -4.11
N PRO A 308 -10.17 -1.49 -4.87
CA PRO A 308 -8.83 -1.76 -4.34
C PRO A 308 -8.08 -0.46 -4.06
N PHE A 309 -8.45 0.22 -3.00
CA PHE A 309 -7.80 1.47 -2.59
C PHE A 309 -7.39 1.42 -1.13
N TYR A 310 -6.12 1.63 -0.86
CA TYR A 310 -5.60 1.69 0.49
C TYR A 310 -4.47 2.72 0.60
N LEU A 311 -4.53 3.58 1.60
CA LEU A 311 -3.50 4.58 1.85
C LEU A 311 -3.09 4.54 3.32
N GLY A 312 -1.95 3.91 3.59
CA GLY A 312 -1.39 3.82 4.94
C GLY A 312 -0.80 5.15 5.42
N TYR A 313 -0.87 5.43 6.71
CA TYR A 313 -0.29 6.66 7.31
C TYR A 313 1.20 6.82 7.01
N GLY A 314 1.97 5.72 7.05
CA GLY A 314 3.40 5.74 6.71
C GLY A 314 3.66 6.19 5.27
N THR A 315 2.81 5.78 4.34
CA THR A 315 2.90 6.18 2.93
C THR A 315 2.57 7.66 2.75
N ILE A 316 1.53 8.17 3.42
CA ILE A 316 1.20 9.60 3.39
C ILE A 316 2.41 10.42 3.85
N LEU A 317 3.01 10.05 4.98
CA LEU A 317 4.19 10.74 5.51
C LEU A 317 5.36 10.67 4.54
N LEU A 318 5.65 9.49 3.97
CA LEU A 318 6.70 9.31 2.97
C LEU A 318 6.48 10.21 1.75
N MET A 319 5.24 10.28 1.25
CA MET A 319 4.87 11.13 0.11
C MET A 319 5.07 12.61 0.41
N ILE A 320 4.66 13.09 1.58
CA ILE A 320 4.91 14.48 2.02
C ILE A 320 6.42 14.77 2.01
N VAL A 321 7.24 13.87 2.56
CA VAL A 321 8.70 14.03 2.59
C VAL A 321 9.29 14.08 1.17
N ILE A 322 8.86 13.20 0.28
CA ILE A 322 9.32 13.19 -1.12
C ILE A 322 8.95 14.50 -1.83
N PHE A 323 7.73 14.99 -1.67
CA PHE A 323 7.32 16.28 -2.26
C PHE A 323 8.15 17.46 -1.73
N LEU A 324 8.49 17.47 -0.44
CA LEU A 324 9.38 18.49 0.14
C LEU A 324 10.79 18.40 -0.44
N ILE A 325 11.33 17.19 -0.62
CA ILE A 325 12.64 16.97 -1.25
C ILE A 325 12.61 17.47 -2.71
N VAL A 326 11.58 17.12 -3.47
CA VAL A 326 11.39 17.57 -4.85
C VAL A 326 11.28 19.10 -4.92
N GLY A 327 10.50 19.72 -4.04
CA GLY A 327 10.40 21.17 -3.92
C GLY A 327 11.76 21.81 -3.59
N PHE A 328 12.52 21.21 -2.69
CA PHE A 328 13.87 21.68 -2.33
C PHE A 328 14.87 21.57 -3.48
N ILE A 329 14.83 20.49 -4.27
CA ILE A 329 15.66 20.35 -5.48
C ILE A 329 15.33 21.47 -6.48
N GLY A 330 14.03 21.76 -6.69
CA GLY A 330 13.61 22.90 -7.51
C GLY A 330 14.13 24.24 -6.99
N ALA A 331 14.16 24.42 -5.65
CA ALA A 331 14.75 25.59 -5.01
C ALA A 331 16.24 25.74 -5.28
N LEU A 332 17.00 24.63 -5.28
CA LEU A 332 18.45 24.65 -5.52
C LEU A 332 18.81 25.24 -6.90
N LEU A 333 18.03 24.90 -7.94
CA LEU A 333 18.22 25.47 -9.28
C LEU A 333 18.01 26.99 -9.28
N SER A 334 17.02 27.46 -8.54
CA SER A 334 16.75 28.89 -8.34
C SER A 334 17.82 29.58 -7.53
N PHE A 335 18.42 28.88 -6.56
CA PHE A 335 19.51 29.38 -5.70
C PHE A 335 20.73 29.86 -6.49
N ILE A 336 21.16 29.09 -7.51
CA ILE A 336 22.31 29.42 -8.35
C ILE A 336 22.11 30.78 -9.02
N LYS A 337 20.90 31.10 -9.46
CA LYS A 337 20.59 32.41 -10.06
C LYS A 337 20.63 33.54 -9.04
N VAL A 338 20.04 33.36 -7.86
CA VAL A 338 19.99 34.40 -6.80
C VAL A 338 21.39 34.76 -6.31
N VAL A 339 22.31 33.79 -6.16
CA VAL A 339 23.68 34.04 -5.73
C VAL A 339 24.44 34.88 -6.76
N LYS A 340 24.24 34.61 -8.04
CA LYS A 340 24.94 35.28 -9.17
C LYS A 340 24.39 36.66 -9.57
N VAL A 341 23.28 37.11 -8.92
CA VAL A 341 22.73 38.46 -9.22
C VAL A 341 23.68 39.54 -8.77
N ASP A 342 24.17 40.34 -9.73
CA ASP A 342 24.89 41.58 -9.45
C ASP A 342 23.87 42.70 -9.22
N PRO A 343 23.98 43.47 -8.11
CA PRO A 343 23.09 44.58 -7.84
C PRO A 343 23.10 45.67 -8.93
N ILE A 344 24.25 45.88 -9.58
CA ILE A 344 24.41 46.91 -10.62
C ILE A 344 23.65 46.51 -11.88
N ASP A 345 23.81 45.27 -12.34
CA ASP A 345 23.11 44.73 -13.51
C ASP A 345 21.61 44.61 -13.30
N ALA A 346 21.17 44.32 -12.05
CA ALA A 346 19.76 44.21 -11.73
C ALA A 346 19.00 45.55 -11.70
N ILE A 347 19.70 46.66 -11.50
CA ILE A 347 19.13 48.03 -11.51
C ILE A 347 19.27 48.65 -12.91
N GLY A 348 20.38 48.35 -13.64
CA GLY A 348 20.65 48.92 -14.96
C GLY A 348 19.93 48.24 -16.13
N GLY A 349 19.33 47.09 -15.95
CA GLY A 349 18.61 46.36 -16.98
C GLY A 349 17.11 46.77 -17.17
N MET A 350 16.76 48.00 -16.82
CA MET A 350 15.43 48.59 -17.07
C MET A 350 15.42 49.53 -18.29
N GLU A 351 16.33 49.34 -19.27
CA GLU A 351 16.22 49.99 -20.58
C GLU A 351 15.62 49.01 -21.61
#